data_4457c783ca7f90e73563a565467bf109
#
_entry.id   4457c783ca7f90e73563a565467bf109
#
_cell.length_a   1.000
_cell.length_b   1.000
_cell.length_c   1.000
_cell.angle_alpha   90.00
_cell.angle_beta   90.00
_cell.angle_gamma   90.00
#
_symmetry.space_group_name_H-M   'P 1'
#
loop_
_entity.id
_entity.type
_entity.pdbx_description
1 polymer ?
#
loop_
_entity_poly.entity_id
_entity_poly.type
_entity_poly.pdbx_seq_one_letter_code
_entity_poly.pdbx_strand_id
1 'polypeptide(L)'
;MKLTTVREIYKNTSKYIDTEITIGGWVRSNRDSKSFGFLVISDGSYFEHIQVVYNDSLPDFNKLTKVNVGAALVIKGTLVATPGAKQPFEIQAAHIDIEGESSSDYPLQKKRHTLEYLRTISHLRPRTNTFQAVFRVRSLIAYAIHKFFQERDFVYVHTPIITGSDAEGAGEMFRVTTIDPQNPPLKDDGSIDYSKDFFGKETNLTVSGQLNGETFAMAFRDIYTFGPTFRAENSNTTRHAAEFWMIEPEFAFGDLNDNMDLAESMLKYIINYVLENAAPELEFFNQFVDKGLLDRLKNVVWSDFGRITYTEAIEILEKNNENFEYKVSWGCDLQTEHERYLTEQVFKKPIFVTDYPKAIKAFYMKENEDKKTVAAMDCLVPGIGEIMGGSQREDDYNKLLARIEELGMDTKDYDFYLDLRKYGSTRHAGFGLGFERCVMYLTGMSNIRDVLPFPRTVGNCEL
;
A
#
# COMPACT_ATOMS: atom_id res chain seq x y z
N MET A 1 -33.93 13.81 -0.17
CA MET A 1 -33.85 13.61 1.30
C MET A 1 -32.38 13.71 1.71
N LYS A 2 -32.02 14.48 2.75
CA LYS A 2 -30.64 14.56 3.22
C LYS A 2 -30.42 13.46 4.27
N LEU A 3 -29.59 12.46 3.95
CA LEU A 3 -29.20 11.41 4.89
C LEU A 3 -28.10 11.90 5.82
N THR A 4 -28.22 11.57 7.11
CA THR A 4 -27.17 11.78 8.10
C THR A 4 -26.24 10.56 8.09
N THR A 5 -24.93 10.75 8.03
CA THR A 5 -23.99 9.62 8.04
C THR A 5 -23.72 9.13 9.46
N VAL A 6 -23.42 7.82 9.59
CA VAL A 6 -23.02 7.22 10.88
C VAL A 6 -21.76 7.93 11.42
N ARG A 7 -20.82 8.30 10.55
CA ARG A 7 -19.63 9.10 10.91
C ARG A 7 -19.99 10.42 11.55
N GLU A 8 -20.98 11.14 10.97
CA GLU A 8 -21.40 12.43 11.50
C GLU A 8 -22.04 12.29 12.88
N ILE A 9 -22.83 11.23 13.08
CA ILE A 9 -23.45 10.93 14.39
C ILE A 9 -22.38 10.65 15.45
N TYR A 10 -21.41 9.80 15.18
CA TYR A 10 -20.32 9.50 16.12
C TYR A 10 -19.44 10.70 16.44
N LYS A 11 -19.15 11.55 15.46
CA LYS A 11 -18.33 12.76 15.65
C LYS A 11 -19.04 13.89 16.37
N ASN A 12 -20.35 13.97 16.28
CA ASN A 12 -21.18 15.08 16.79
C ASN A 12 -22.38 14.56 17.57
N THR A 13 -22.21 13.53 18.40
CA THR A 13 -23.30 12.83 19.09
C THR A 13 -24.25 13.77 19.81
N SER A 14 -23.73 14.75 20.56
CA SER A 14 -24.54 15.72 21.31
C SER A 14 -25.48 16.55 20.44
N LYS A 15 -25.15 16.74 19.17
CA LYS A 15 -26.00 17.47 18.21
C LYS A 15 -27.24 16.68 17.79
N TYR A 16 -27.14 15.33 17.83
CA TYR A 16 -28.15 14.44 17.27
C TYR A 16 -28.99 13.71 18.33
N ILE A 17 -28.50 13.59 19.57
CA ILE A 17 -29.28 13.01 20.67
C ILE A 17 -30.62 13.75 20.82
N ASP A 18 -31.69 12.95 21.00
CA ASP A 18 -33.09 13.38 21.12
C ASP A 18 -33.62 14.13 19.87
N THR A 19 -32.94 14.01 18.74
CA THR A 19 -33.41 14.56 17.46
C THR A 19 -33.82 13.47 16.49
N GLU A 20 -34.76 13.81 15.60
CA GLU A 20 -35.15 12.96 14.50
C GLU A 20 -34.10 13.04 13.38
N ILE A 21 -33.57 11.89 12.96
CA ILE A 21 -32.59 11.76 11.89
C ILE A 21 -33.06 10.74 10.86
N THR A 22 -32.48 10.81 9.66
CA THR A 22 -32.66 9.79 8.61
C THR A 22 -31.29 9.28 8.18
N ILE A 23 -31.10 7.97 8.21
CA ILE A 23 -29.89 7.29 7.75
C ILE A 23 -30.23 6.32 6.62
N GLY A 24 -29.25 6.03 5.75
CA GLY A 24 -29.32 4.92 4.78
C GLY A 24 -28.17 3.97 5.03
N GLY A 25 -28.37 2.66 4.86
CA GLY A 25 -27.29 1.72 5.04
C GLY A 25 -27.70 0.25 4.84
N TRP A 26 -26.72 -0.61 5.01
CA TRP A 26 -26.89 -2.06 4.81
C TRP A 26 -26.97 -2.80 6.13
N VAL A 27 -27.91 -3.78 6.17
CA VAL A 27 -28.11 -4.65 7.33
C VAL A 27 -26.89 -5.54 7.57
N ARG A 28 -26.30 -5.46 8.75
CA ARG A 28 -25.21 -6.32 9.24
C ARG A 28 -25.73 -7.46 10.11
N SER A 29 -26.78 -7.22 10.85
CA SER A 29 -27.52 -8.24 11.58
C SER A 29 -28.96 -7.78 11.83
N ASN A 30 -29.86 -8.73 11.88
CA ASN A 30 -31.24 -8.56 12.30
C ASN A 30 -31.52 -9.57 13.39
N ARG A 31 -32.10 -9.12 14.52
CA ARG A 31 -32.55 -9.97 15.63
C ARG A 31 -33.93 -9.50 16.03
N ASP A 32 -34.88 -10.39 15.90
CA ASP A 32 -36.27 -10.11 16.23
C ASP A 32 -36.70 -10.73 17.56
N SER A 33 -37.70 -10.16 18.13
CA SER A 33 -38.48 -10.63 19.27
C SER A 33 -39.99 -10.53 18.94
N LYS A 34 -40.87 -10.98 19.84
CA LYS A 34 -42.30 -11.00 19.55
C LYS A 34 -42.89 -9.63 19.21
N SER A 35 -42.41 -8.56 19.84
CA SER A 35 -42.98 -7.21 19.70
C SER A 35 -41.96 -6.14 19.29
N PHE A 36 -40.67 -6.49 19.17
CA PHE A 36 -39.60 -5.57 18.75
C PHE A 36 -38.44 -6.32 18.14
N GLY A 37 -37.57 -5.58 17.44
CA GLY A 37 -36.32 -6.13 16.88
C GLY A 37 -35.18 -5.13 16.87
N PHE A 38 -33.98 -5.65 16.60
CA PHE A 38 -32.74 -4.88 16.52
C PHE A 38 -32.06 -5.10 15.16
N LEU A 39 -31.86 -4.03 14.45
CA LEU A 39 -31.01 -4.02 13.26
C LEU A 39 -29.66 -3.39 13.62
N VAL A 40 -28.58 -3.96 13.11
CA VAL A 40 -27.28 -3.31 13.08
C VAL A 40 -27.01 -2.86 11.66
N ILE A 41 -26.81 -1.57 11.47
CA ILE A 41 -26.69 -0.93 10.16
C ILE A 41 -25.27 -0.37 9.99
N SER A 42 -24.72 -0.59 8.80
CA SER A 42 -23.50 0.05 8.32
C SER A 42 -23.83 0.89 7.10
N ASP A 43 -23.52 2.18 7.14
CA ASP A 43 -23.64 3.06 5.98
C ASP A 43 -22.32 3.19 5.19
N GLY A 44 -21.28 2.48 5.63
CA GLY A 44 -19.96 2.56 5.04
C GLY A 44 -19.18 3.86 5.35
N SER A 45 -19.76 4.86 6.01
CA SER A 45 -19.09 6.14 6.30
C SER A 45 -18.14 6.07 7.49
N TYR A 46 -18.34 5.12 8.40
CA TYR A 46 -17.56 4.95 9.62
C TYR A 46 -17.30 3.46 9.89
N PHE A 47 -16.28 3.15 10.69
CA PHE A 47 -15.96 1.74 11.01
C PHE A 47 -16.98 1.15 11.98
N GLU A 48 -17.40 1.93 13.00
CA GLU A 48 -18.45 1.51 13.91
C GLU A 48 -19.81 1.54 13.23
N HIS A 49 -20.69 0.63 13.67
CA HIS A 49 -22.05 0.48 13.17
C HIS A 49 -23.04 1.16 14.11
N ILE A 50 -24.28 1.39 13.63
CA ILE A 50 -25.35 1.92 14.46
C ILE A 50 -26.44 0.87 14.69
N GLN A 51 -26.93 0.78 15.94
CA GLN A 51 -28.08 -0.02 16.28
C GLN A 51 -29.37 0.75 16.03
N VAL A 52 -30.36 0.04 15.48
CA VAL A 52 -31.71 0.53 15.25
C VAL A 52 -32.69 -0.39 15.94
N VAL A 53 -33.57 0.16 16.76
CA VAL A 53 -34.67 -0.57 17.40
C VAL A 53 -35.93 -0.28 16.63
N TYR A 54 -36.67 -1.32 16.29
CA TYR A 54 -37.98 -1.25 15.66
C TYR A 54 -38.98 -2.11 16.41
N ASN A 55 -40.27 -1.77 16.39
CA ASN A 55 -41.31 -2.46 17.12
C ASN A 55 -42.56 -2.72 16.27
N ASP A 56 -43.55 -3.45 16.84
CA ASP A 56 -44.75 -3.88 16.20
C ASP A 56 -45.77 -2.75 15.88
N SER A 57 -45.47 -1.50 16.31
CA SER A 57 -46.26 -0.34 15.88
C SER A 57 -45.93 0.10 14.44
N LEU A 58 -44.80 -0.38 13.87
CA LEU A 58 -44.46 -0.08 12.47
C LEU A 58 -45.31 -0.89 11.50
N PRO A 59 -45.83 -0.26 10.42
CA PRO A 59 -46.74 -0.92 9.47
C PRO A 59 -46.23 -2.23 8.88
N ASP A 60 -44.93 -2.30 8.60
CA ASP A 60 -44.28 -3.44 7.94
C ASP A 60 -43.49 -4.34 8.92
N PHE A 61 -43.81 -4.33 10.21
CA PHE A 61 -43.08 -5.09 11.23
C PHE A 61 -42.79 -6.54 10.82
N ASN A 62 -43.82 -7.28 10.33
CA ASN A 62 -43.68 -8.68 9.91
C ASN A 62 -42.71 -8.84 8.70
N LYS A 63 -42.57 -7.84 7.87
CA LYS A 63 -41.60 -7.82 6.76
C LYS A 63 -40.21 -7.52 7.28
N LEU A 64 -40.09 -6.57 8.20
CA LEU A 64 -38.84 -6.15 8.82
C LEU A 64 -38.17 -7.30 9.60
N THR A 65 -38.94 -8.12 10.32
CA THR A 65 -38.37 -9.30 11.04
C THR A 65 -37.71 -10.32 10.10
N LYS A 66 -38.04 -10.32 8.82
CA LYS A 66 -37.54 -11.26 7.79
C LYS A 66 -36.44 -10.65 6.91
N VAL A 67 -36.04 -9.38 7.16
CA VAL A 67 -35.01 -8.72 6.37
C VAL A 67 -33.68 -9.42 6.55
N ASN A 68 -33.08 -9.83 5.44
CA ASN A 68 -31.80 -10.52 5.41
C ASN A 68 -30.60 -9.55 5.59
N VAL A 69 -29.48 -10.12 6.02
CA VAL A 69 -28.18 -9.44 6.01
C VAL A 69 -27.85 -9.01 4.57
N GLY A 70 -27.32 -7.80 4.42
CA GLY A 70 -26.98 -7.21 3.13
C GLY A 70 -28.10 -6.39 2.48
N ALA A 71 -29.33 -6.45 3.00
CA ALA A 71 -30.42 -5.58 2.50
C ALA A 71 -30.10 -4.09 2.74
N ALA A 72 -30.53 -3.25 1.83
CA ALA A 72 -30.38 -1.80 1.89
C ALA A 72 -31.66 -1.17 2.48
N LEU A 73 -31.50 -0.37 3.53
CA LEU A 73 -32.60 0.28 4.22
C LEU A 73 -32.41 1.79 4.30
N VAL A 74 -33.52 2.55 4.26
CA VAL A 74 -33.57 3.94 4.72
C VAL A 74 -34.43 3.98 5.98
N ILE A 75 -33.87 4.56 7.04
CA ILE A 75 -34.43 4.50 8.38
C ILE A 75 -34.57 5.94 8.92
N LYS A 76 -35.78 6.30 9.29
CA LYS A 76 -36.12 7.55 9.95
C LYS A 76 -36.47 7.25 11.40
N GLY A 77 -35.90 7.97 12.35
CA GLY A 77 -36.15 7.76 13.77
C GLY A 77 -35.43 8.74 14.66
N THR A 78 -35.62 8.60 15.97
CA THR A 78 -35.00 9.42 16.97
C THR A 78 -33.73 8.77 17.51
N LEU A 79 -32.61 9.50 17.54
CA LEU A 79 -31.38 9.02 18.17
C LEU A 79 -31.51 9.18 19.68
N VAL A 80 -31.34 8.11 20.42
CA VAL A 80 -31.42 8.10 21.89
C VAL A 80 -30.13 7.60 22.52
N ALA A 81 -29.71 8.22 23.61
CA ALA A 81 -28.55 7.77 24.38
C ALA A 81 -28.87 6.45 25.11
N THR A 82 -27.89 5.55 25.16
CA THR A 82 -28.01 4.24 25.85
C THR A 82 -26.90 4.07 26.88
N PRO A 83 -26.95 4.86 27.99
CA PRO A 83 -25.92 4.81 29.01
C PRO A 83 -25.89 3.42 29.67
N GLY A 84 -24.70 2.83 29.75
CA GLY A 84 -24.52 1.47 30.30
C GLY A 84 -24.70 0.33 29.31
N ALA A 85 -25.14 0.57 28.06
CA ALA A 85 -25.14 -0.41 26.99
C ALA A 85 -23.76 -0.49 26.29
N LYS A 86 -23.56 -1.52 25.47
CA LYS A 86 -22.34 -1.68 24.68
C LYS A 86 -22.11 -0.54 23.68
N GLN A 87 -23.20 -0.07 23.06
CA GLN A 87 -23.20 1.08 22.16
C GLN A 87 -23.62 2.36 22.93
N PRO A 88 -23.09 3.54 22.59
CA PRO A 88 -23.39 4.78 23.31
C PRO A 88 -24.80 5.34 23.03
N PHE A 89 -25.41 4.94 21.93
CA PHE A 89 -26.70 5.39 21.44
C PHE A 89 -27.33 4.38 20.48
N GLU A 90 -28.61 4.53 20.18
CA GLU A 90 -29.35 3.78 19.18
C GLU A 90 -30.42 4.65 18.53
N ILE A 91 -30.94 4.22 17.37
CA ILE A 91 -32.07 4.88 16.70
C ILE A 91 -33.36 4.14 17.07
N GLN A 92 -34.32 4.86 17.65
CA GLN A 92 -35.68 4.39 17.80
C GLN A 92 -36.41 4.68 16.47
N ALA A 93 -36.66 3.65 15.68
CA ALA A 93 -37.21 3.79 14.34
C ALA A 93 -38.68 4.24 14.39
N ALA A 94 -39.00 5.27 13.61
CA ALA A 94 -40.37 5.72 13.35
C ALA A 94 -40.85 5.25 11.95
N HIS A 95 -39.91 5.02 11.02
CA HIS A 95 -40.20 4.53 9.68
C HIS A 95 -38.97 3.82 9.10
N ILE A 96 -39.20 2.71 8.37
CA ILE A 96 -38.14 1.96 7.69
C ILE A 96 -38.60 1.61 6.28
N ASP A 97 -37.89 2.10 5.28
CA ASP A 97 -38.06 1.72 3.88
C ASP A 97 -37.02 0.66 3.48
N ILE A 98 -37.44 -0.40 2.82
CA ILE A 98 -36.55 -1.40 2.23
C ILE A 98 -36.31 -0.99 0.77
N GLU A 99 -35.16 -0.36 0.49
CA GLU A 99 -34.81 0.03 -0.86
C GLU A 99 -34.29 -1.13 -1.70
N GLY A 100 -33.59 -2.09 -1.07
CA GLY A 100 -33.06 -3.26 -1.75
C GLY A 100 -33.11 -4.49 -0.85
N GLU A 101 -33.80 -5.52 -1.28
CA GLU A 101 -33.81 -6.81 -0.60
C GLU A 101 -32.50 -7.56 -0.82
N SER A 102 -32.13 -8.42 0.12
CA SER A 102 -31.00 -9.34 0.00
C SER A 102 -31.51 -10.76 -0.03
N SER A 103 -31.03 -11.54 -1.00
CA SER A 103 -31.40 -12.94 -1.16
C SER A 103 -30.86 -13.80 0.00
N SER A 104 -31.51 -14.93 0.27
CA SER A 104 -31.13 -15.87 1.33
C SER A 104 -29.79 -16.57 1.07
N ASP A 105 -29.30 -16.58 -0.18
CA ASP A 105 -28.01 -17.13 -0.59
C ASP A 105 -26.87 -16.12 -0.52
N TYR A 106 -27.11 -14.92 0.04
CA TYR A 106 -26.06 -13.92 0.25
C TYR A 106 -24.83 -14.54 0.96
N PRO A 107 -23.64 -14.50 0.34
CA PRO A 107 -22.51 -15.33 0.79
C PRO A 107 -21.89 -14.87 2.12
N LEU A 108 -22.04 -13.58 2.47
CA LEU A 108 -21.48 -13.01 3.70
C LEU A 108 -22.45 -13.14 4.88
N GLN A 109 -22.82 -14.37 5.19
CA GLN A 109 -23.65 -14.68 6.36
C GLN A 109 -22.91 -14.39 7.68
N LYS A 110 -23.67 -14.34 8.80
CA LYS A 110 -23.16 -14.08 10.14
C LYS A 110 -22.29 -15.25 10.66
N LYS A 111 -21.13 -15.44 10.03
CA LYS A 111 -20.09 -16.41 10.44
C LYS A 111 -18.71 -15.84 10.11
N ARG A 112 -17.68 -16.41 10.69
CA ARG A 112 -16.30 -16.06 10.31
C ARG A 112 -16.01 -16.64 8.92
N HIS A 113 -15.50 -15.81 8.02
CA HIS A 113 -15.01 -16.19 6.70
C HIS A 113 -13.49 -16.16 6.69
N THR A 114 -12.85 -17.11 5.99
CA THR A 114 -11.41 -17.08 5.79
C THR A 114 -11.04 -16.04 4.74
N LEU A 115 -9.81 -15.53 4.79
CA LEU A 115 -9.32 -14.58 3.80
C LEU A 115 -9.26 -15.21 2.40
N GLU A 116 -8.90 -16.50 2.31
CA GLU A 116 -8.90 -17.26 1.06
C GLU A 116 -10.29 -17.28 0.41
N TYR A 117 -11.32 -17.59 1.17
CA TYR A 117 -12.70 -17.53 0.66
C TYR A 117 -13.08 -16.12 0.23
N LEU A 118 -12.73 -15.10 1.00
CA LEU A 118 -13.06 -13.70 0.66
C LEU A 118 -12.35 -13.21 -0.61
N ARG A 119 -11.22 -13.80 -0.98
CA ARG A 119 -10.56 -13.52 -2.26
C ARG A 119 -11.37 -14.04 -3.44
N THR A 120 -12.12 -15.13 -3.29
CA THR A 120 -12.98 -15.67 -4.37
C THR A 120 -14.23 -14.83 -4.63
N ILE A 121 -14.57 -13.94 -3.70
CA ILE A 121 -15.68 -12.98 -3.80
C ILE A 121 -15.20 -11.54 -3.58
N SER A 122 -14.14 -11.16 -4.28
CA SER A 122 -13.46 -9.87 -4.11
C SER A 122 -14.40 -8.66 -4.19
N HIS A 123 -15.45 -8.72 -5.03
CA HIS A 123 -16.47 -7.68 -5.17
C HIS A 123 -17.39 -7.53 -3.95
N LEU A 124 -17.52 -8.53 -3.08
CA LEU A 124 -18.33 -8.47 -1.87
C LEU A 124 -17.51 -8.32 -0.59
N ARG A 125 -16.24 -8.72 -0.60
CA ARG A 125 -15.39 -8.66 0.61
C ARG A 125 -15.28 -7.27 1.25
N PRO A 126 -15.40 -6.12 0.54
CA PRO A 126 -15.43 -4.80 1.17
C PRO A 126 -16.58 -4.60 2.17
N ARG A 127 -17.61 -5.44 2.12
CA ARG A 127 -18.71 -5.42 3.08
C ARG A 127 -18.37 -6.08 4.42
N THR A 128 -17.22 -6.72 4.57
CA THR A 128 -16.74 -7.29 5.84
C THR A 128 -16.03 -6.26 6.70
N ASN A 129 -16.01 -6.44 8.03
CA ASN A 129 -15.31 -5.52 8.92
C ASN A 129 -13.81 -5.46 8.62
N THR A 130 -13.17 -6.61 8.36
CA THR A 130 -11.75 -6.68 8.03
C THR A 130 -11.42 -5.80 6.82
N PHE A 131 -12.16 -5.94 5.72
CA PHE A 131 -11.86 -5.17 4.51
C PHE A 131 -12.36 -3.73 4.56
N GLN A 132 -13.40 -3.43 5.33
CA GLN A 132 -13.72 -2.04 5.66
C GLN A 132 -12.57 -1.36 6.39
N ALA A 133 -11.99 -2.00 7.40
CA ALA A 133 -10.83 -1.47 8.11
C ALA A 133 -9.62 -1.32 7.18
N VAL A 134 -9.26 -2.36 6.41
CA VAL A 134 -8.11 -2.33 5.47
C VAL A 134 -8.24 -1.17 4.49
N PHE A 135 -9.36 -1.05 3.78
CA PHE A 135 -9.47 -0.03 2.73
C PHE A 135 -9.67 1.39 3.26
N ARG A 136 -10.17 1.55 4.49
CA ARG A 136 -10.16 2.85 5.18
C ARG A 136 -8.74 3.28 5.54
N VAL A 137 -7.97 2.39 6.15
CA VAL A 137 -6.57 2.65 6.49
C VAL A 137 -5.75 2.88 5.22
N ARG A 138 -5.93 2.07 4.16
CA ARG A 138 -5.31 2.29 2.85
C ARG A 138 -5.59 3.70 2.30
N SER A 139 -6.83 4.15 2.36
CA SER A 139 -7.22 5.50 1.91
C SER A 139 -6.55 6.61 2.74
N LEU A 140 -6.47 6.43 4.07
CA LEU A 140 -5.80 7.39 4.95
C LEU A 140 -4.29 7.44 4.71
N ILE A 141 -3.64 6.30 4.49
CA ILE A 141 -2.21 6.24 4.16
C ILE A 141 -1.94 7.01 2.86
N ALA A 142 -2.74 6.80 1.82
CA ALA A 142 -2.58 7.52 0.55
C ALA A 142 -2.68 9.04 0.74
N TYR A 143 -3.67 9.50 1.50
CA TYR A 143 -3.82 10.91 1.82
C TYR A 143 -2.65 11.44 2.66
N ALA A 144 -2.20 10.70 3.68
CA ALA A 144 -1.08 11.08 4.52
C ALA A 144 0.22 11.25 3.72
N ILE A 145 0.47 10.37 2.74
CA ILE A 145 1.62 10.47 1.84
C ILE A 145 1.56 11.76 1.02
N HIS A 146 0.44 12.02 0.34
CA HIS A 146 0.29 13.27 -0.41
C HIS A 146 0.43 14.50 0.49
N LYS A 147 -0.18 14.47 1.68
CA LYS A 147 -0.09 15.56 2.65
C LYS A 147 1.34 15.80 3.11
N PHE A 148 2.09 14.73 3.42
CA PHE A 148 3.49 14.81 3.84
C PHE A 148 4.36 15.55 2.83
N PHE A 149 4.25 15.17 1.56
CA PHE A 149 5.07 15.76 0.49
C PHE A 149 4.60 17.17 0.12
N GLN A 150 3.29 17.40 0.00
CA GLN A 150 2.74 18.73 -0.34
C GLN A 150 3.04 19.78 0.73
N GLU A 151 3.04 19.43 2.01
CA GLU A 151 3.41 20.33 3.11
C GLU A 151 4.92 20.66 3.16
N ARG A 152 5.72 19.98 2.33
CA ARG A 152 7.17 20.18 2.16
C ARG A 152 7.54 20.70 0.78
N ASP A 153 6.55 21.23 0.07
CA ASP A 153 6.71 21.82 -1.27
C ASP A 153 7.24 20.85 -2.35
N PHE A 154 7.11 19.53 -2.14
CA PHE A 154 7.39 18.55 -3.18
C PHE A 154 6.34 18.60 -4.28
N VAL A 155 6.78 18.57 -5.53
CA VAL A 155 5.89 18.53 -6.68
C VAL A 155 5.49 17.09 -7.01
N TYR A 156 4.19 16.80 -7.05
CA TYR A 156 3.68 15.52 -7.54
C TYR A 156 3.83 15.41 -9.06
N VAL A 157 4.49 14.36 -9.53
CA VAL A 157 4.73 14.11 -10.95
C VAL A 157 4.04 12.82 -11.39
N HIS A 158 3.25 12.93 -12.46
CA HIS A 158 2.70 11.78 -13.17
C HIS A 158 3.74 11.30 -14.20
N THR A 159 4.35 10.13 -13.93
CA THR A 159 5.26 9.49 -14.89
C THR A 159 4.52 8.49 -15.77
N PRO A 160 5.00 8.21 -17.00
CA PRO A 160 4.31 7.30 -17.92
C PRO A 160 4.18 5.88 -17.37
N ILE A 161 3.01 5.29 -17.53
CA ILE A 161 2.75 3.88 -17.23
C ILE A 161 3.29 2.98 -18.35
N ILE A 162 3.20 3.45 -19.60
CA ILE A 162 3.75 2.76 -20.78
C ILE A 162 5.12 3.36 -21.08
N THR A 163 6.14 2.52 -21.14
CA THR A 163 7.53 2.95 -21.31
C THR A 163 8.26 2.09 -22.34
N GLY A 164 9.28 2.67 -22.95
CA GLY A 164 10.23 1.96 -23.81
C GLY A 164 11.56 1.65 -23.11
N SER A 165 11.72 2.01 -21.81
CA SER A 165 12.95 1.77 -21.05
C SER A 165 12.67 0.91 -19.81
N ASP A 166 13.67 0.10 -19.42
CA ASP A 166 13.63 -0.68 -18.19
C ASP A 166 14.38 0.09 -17.08
N ALA A 167 13.67 0.55 -16.06
CA ALA A 167 14.25 1.33 -14.99
C ALA A 167 15.16 0.51 -14.04
N GLU A 168 15.00 -0.80 -14.00
CA GLU A 168 15.81 -1.70 -13.15
C GLU A 168 16.90 -2.43 -13.95
N GLY A 169 16.80 -2.45 -15.29
CA GLY A 169 17.79 -3.05 -16.20
C GLY A 169 17.77 -4.58 -16.25
N ALA A 170 16.85 -5.23 -15.57
CA ALA A 170 16.67 -6.68 -15.53
C ALA A 170 15.23 -7.09 -15.17
N GLY A 171 14.27 -6.16 -15.25
CA GLY A 171 12.89 -6.39 -14.85
C GLY A 171 12.13 -7.24 -15.86
N GLU A 172 11.42 -8.26 -15.38
CA GLU A 172 10.40 -8.93 -16.20
C GLU A 172 9.21 -7.99 -16.39
N MET A 173 9.07 -7.43 -17.61
CA MET A 173 8.07 -6.43 -17.92
C MET A 173 6.90 -7.03 -18.70
N PHE A 174 5.69 -6.59 -18.38
CA PHE A 174 4.52 -6.86 -19.22
C PHE A 174 4.61 -6.04 -20.51
N ARG A 175 4.50 -6.70 -21.65
CA ARG A 175 4.51 -6.05 -22.95
C ARG A 175 3.18 -5.39 -23.27
N VAL A 176 3.24 -4.18 -23.79
CA VAL A 176 2.08 -3.43 -24.30
C VAL A 176 2.18 -3.40 -25.83
N THR A 177 1.24 -4.05 -26.50
CA THR A 177 1.23 -4.16 -27.96
C THR A 177 -0.19 -4.21 -28.50
N THR A 178 -0.39 -3.70 -29.72
CA THR A 178 -1.61 -3.87 -30.53
C THR A 178 -1.44 -4.90 -31.64
N ILE A 179 -0.26 -5.50 -31.76
CA ILE A 179 0.02 -6.55 -32.73
C ILE A 179 -0.78 -7.81 -32.38
N ASP A 180 -1.44 -8.38 -33.40
CA ASP A 180 -2.12 -9.67 -33.24
C ASP A 180 -1.09 -10.80 -32.99
N PRO A 181 -1.13 -11.46 -31.83
CA PRO A 181 -0.18 -12.54 -31.54
C PRO A 181 -0.31 -13.77 -32.46
N GLN A 182 -1.45 -13.91 -33.15
CA GLN A 182 -1.64 -15.02 -34.11
C GLN A 182 -1.04 -14.72 -35.48
N ASN A 183 -0.82 -13.43 -35.83
CA ASN A 183 -0.28 -13.02 -37.12
C ASN A 183 0.60 -11.77 -36.97
N PRO A 184 1.74 -11.87 -36.22
CA PRO A 184 2.61 -10.73 -36.01
C PRO A 184 3.33 -10.33 -37.30
N PRO A 185 3.55 -9.04 -37.55
CA PRO A 185 4.46 -8.60 -38.62
C PRO A 185 5.88 -9.00 -38.26
N LEU A 186 6.59 -9.58 -39.23
CA LEU A 186 7.96 -10.07 -39.02
C LEU A 186 8.96 -9.25 -39.85
N LYS A 187 10.17 -9.11 -39.31
CA LYS A 187 11.36 -8.67 -40.02
C LYS A 187 11.96 -9.81 -40.84
N ASP A 188 12.96 -9.52 -41.66
CA ASP A 188 13.65 -10.49 -42.50
C ASP A 188 14.36 -11.58 -41.68
N ASP A 189 14.73 -11.30 -40.43
CA ASP A 189 15.36 -12.22 -39.47
C ASP A 189 14.37 -13.13 -38.71
N GLY A 190 13.07 -12.92 -38.96
CA GLY A 190 11.98 -13.65 -38.28
C GLY A 190 11.57 -13.06 -36.93
N SER A 191 12.20 -12.00 -36.46
CA SER A 191 11.79 -11.30 -35.24
C SER A 191 10.54 -10.43 -35.50
N ILE A 192 9.79 -10.12 -34.44
CA ILE A 192 8.61 -9.25 -34.53
C ILE A 192 9.04 -7.82 -34.94
N ASP A 193 8.37 -7.28 -35.94
CA ASP A 193 8.59 -5.91 -36.44
C ASP A 193 7.73 -4.89 -35.65
N TYR A 194 8.23 -4.47 -34.47
CA TYR A 194 7.56 -3.48 -33.62
C TYR A 194 7.49 -2.06 -34.27
N SER A 195 8.19 -1.81 -35.40
CA SER A 195 8.01 -0.53 -36.11
C SER A 195 6.59 -0.38 -36.67
N LYS A 196 5.85 -1.49 -36.77
CA LYS A 196 4.44 -1.55 -37.23
C LYS A 196 3.45 -1.59 -36.03
N ASP A 197 3.93 -1.58 -34.80
CA ASP A 197 3.07 -1.48 -33.61
C ASP A 197 2.64 -0.02 -33.37
N PHE A 198 1.68 0.18 -32.45
CA PHE A 198 1.05 1.46 -32.16
C PHE A 198 2.07 2.59 -31.89
N PHE A 199 3.10 2.31 -31.08
CA PHE A 199 4.13 3.27 -30.71
C PHE A 199 5.36 3.27 -31.66
N GLY A 200 5.37 2.44 -32.68
CA GLY A 200 6.49 2.31 -33.62
C GLY A 200 7.76 1.69 -33.00
N LYS A 201 7.69 1.14 -31.82
CA LYS A 201 8.75 0.44 -31.09
C LYS A 201 8.17 -0.48 -30.03
N GLU A 202 9.00 -1.36 -29.50
CA GLU A 202 8.64 -2.19 -28.36
C GLU A 202 8.35 -1.34 -27.14
N THR A 203 7.22 -1.59 -26.46
CA THR A 203 6.80 -0.89 -25.24
C THR A 203 6.28 -1.85 -24.19
N ASN A 204 6.40 -1.44 -22.93
CA ASN A 204 6.07 -2.25 -21.78
C ASN A 204 5.33 -1.43 -20.71
N LEU A 205 4.71 -2.11 -19.74
CA LEU A 205 4.26 -1.48 -18.50
C LEU A 205 5.47 -1.20 -17.61
N THR A 206 5.49 -0.02 -16.99
CA THR A 206 6.62 0.44 -16.18
C THR A 206 6.85 -0.41 -14.92
N VAL A 207 8.10 -0.61 -14.55
CA VAL A 207 8.51 -1.20 -13.26
C VAL A 207 8.84 -0.16 -12.21
N SER A 208 8.96 1.15 -12.58
CA SER A 208 9.25 2.27 -11.69
C SER A 208 9.07 3.60 -12.43
N GLY A 209 8.65 4.64 -11.72
CA GLY A 209 8.62 6.00 -12.22
C GLY A 209 9.93 6.78 -12.03
N GLN A 210 10.95 6.19 -11.41
CA GLN A 210 12.16 6.85 -10.95
C GLN A 210 12.90 7.60 -12.05
N LEU A 211 13.25 6.93 -13.16
CA LEU A 211 14.10 7.55 -14.20
C LEU A 211 13.43 8.80 -14.82
N ASN A 212 12.11 8.73 -15.04
CA ASN A 212 11.35 9.88 -15.51
C ASN A 212 11.19 10.94 -14.39
N GLY A 213 11.05 10.51 -13.13
CA GLY A 213 10.99 11.39 -11.97
C GLY A 213 12.26 12.21 -11.79
N GLU A 214 13.44 11.61 -11.98
CA GLU A 214 14.72 12.31 -11.89
C GLU A 214 14.84 13.46 -12.92
N THR A 215 14.19 13.37 -14.09
CA THR A 215 14.16 14.48 -15.05
C THR A 215 13.48 15.72 -14.47
N PHE A 216 12.44 15.51 -13.69
CA PHE A 216 11.71 16.59 -13.00
C PHE A 216 12.47 17.08 -11.77
N ALA A 217 13.15 16.21 -11.03
CA ALA A 217 13.98 16.63 -9.91
C ALA A 217 15.11 17.56 -10.33
N MET A 218 15.69 17.36 -11.52
CA MET A 218 16.69 18.26 -12.09
C MET A 218 16.16 19.64 -12.52
N ALA A 219 14.84 19.86 -12.43
CA ALA A 219 14.19 21.13 -12.78
C ALA A 219 13.40 21.72 -11.61
N PHE A 220 12.70 20.89 -10.85
CA PHE A 220 11.82 21.29 -9.75
C PHE A 220 12.45 21.09 -8.36
N ARG A 221 13.63 20.50 -8.28
CA ARG A 221 14.38 20.17 -7.06
C ARG A 221 13.80 19.00 -6.29
N ASP A 222 12.58 19.12 -5.75
CA ASP A 222 11.94 18.14 -4.86
C ASP A 222 10.66 17.65 -5.50
N ILE A 223 10.61 16.38 -5.89
CA ILE A 223 9.44 15.77 -6.54
C ILE A 223 9.10 14.42 -5.89
N TYR A 224 7.91 13.94 -6.13
CA TYR A 224 7.55 12.55 -5.86
C TYR A 224 6.60 12.01 -6.91
N THR A 225 6.70 10.70 -7.15
CA THR A 225 5.69 9.94 -7.88
C THR A 225 4.82 9.17 -6.90
N PHE A 226 3.60 8.89 -7.25
CA PHE A 226 2.72 7.95 -6.59
C PHE A 226 1.88 7.29 -7.70
N GLY A 227 2.35 6.17 -8.21
CA GLY A 227 1.80 5.58 -9.42
C GLY A 227 1.85 4.06 -9.43
N PRO A 228 1.06 3.46 -10.34
CA PRO A 228 1.03 2.02 -10.54
C PRO A 228 2.36 1.52 -11.12
N THR A 229 2.77 0.34 -10.66
CA THR A 229 3.98 -0.35 -11.03
C THR A 229 3.65 -1.80 -11.34
N PHE A 230 4.32 -2.37 -12.33
CA PHE A 230 4.00 -3.70 -12.86
C PHE A 230 5.26 -4.55 -12.95
N ARG A 231 5.17 -5.79 -12.45
CA ARG A 231 6.27 -6.78 -12.56
C ARG A 231 5.71 -8.12 -12.99
N ALA A 232 6.27 -8.69 -14.06
CA ALA A 232 5.81 -9.96 -14.63
C ALA A 232 6.52 -11.18 -14.00
N GLU A 233 7.23 -10.99 -12.91
CA GLU A 233 7.94 -12.05 -12.20
C GLU A 233 7.00 -13.21 -11.82
N ASN A 234 7.40 -14.42 -12.14
CA ASN A 234 6.65 -15.62 -11.76
C ASN A 234 6.88 -15.97 -10.27
N SER A 235 6.53 -15.05 -9.39
CA SER A 235 6.66 -15.18 -7.94
C SER A 235 5.30 -15.32 -7.26
N ASN A 236 5.06 -16.44 -6.59
CA ASN A 236 3.79 -16.71 -5.89
C ASN A 236 3.93 -16.64 -4.36
N THR A 237 4.55 -15.60 -3.86
CA THR A 237 4.69 -15.36 -2.43
C THR A 237 3.55 -14.51 -1.87
N THR A 238 3.52 -14.34 -0.55
CA THR A 238 2.57 -13.47 0.14
C THR A 238 2.87 -11.98 -0.02
N ARG A 239 4.02 -11.61 -0.60
CA ARG A 239 4.52 -10.24 -0.71
C ARG A 239 4.61 -9.73 -2.15
N HIS A 240 4.32 -10.57 -3.16
CA HIS A 240 4.41 -10.22 -4.57
C HIS A 240 3.03 -10.12 -5.20
N ALA A 241 2.84 -9.05 -5.95
CA ALA A 241 1.72 -8.82 -6.85
C ALA A 241 2.27 -8.32 -8.19
N ALA A 242 1.58 -8.63 -9.29
CA ALA A 242 1.98 -8.20 -10.62
C ALA A 242 1.66 -6.71 -10.88
N GLU A 243 0.70 -6.16 -10.14
CA GLU A 243 0.32 -4.74 -10.14
C GLU A 243 0.28 -4.26 -8.69
N PHE A 244 1.00 -3.18 -8.41
CA PHE A 244 1.07 -2.53 -7.11
C PHE A 244 1.41 -1.05 -7.28
N TRP A 245 1.45 -0.27 -6.21
CA TRP A 245 1.73 1.17 -6.28
C TRP A 245 3.05 1.50 -5.60
N MET A 246 3.82 2.40 -6.20
CA MET A 246 5.07 2.89 -5.64
C MET A 246 4.97 4.38 -5.33
N ILE A 247 5.59 4.77 -4.23
CA ILE A 247 5.86 6.16 -3.88
C ILE A 247 7.37 6.35 -4.02
N GLU A 248 7.77 7.25 -4.91
CA GLU A 248 9.17 7.42 -5.28
C GLU A 248 9.52 8.92 -5.28
N PRO A 249 9.93 9.47 -4.13
CA PRO A 249 10.51 10.82 -4.07
C PRO A 249 11.90 10.83 -4.69
N GLU A 250 12.21 11.91 -5.42
CA GLU A 250 13.52 12.23 -5.96
C GLU A 250 13.80 13.70 -5.66
N PHE A 251 14.97 14.01 -5.14
CA PHE A 251 15.33 15.37 -4.76
C PHE A 251 16.80 15.70 -5.07
N ALA A 252 16.98 16.88 -5.67
CA ALA A 252 18.29 17.40 -6.05
C ALA A 252 19.00 18.06 -4.86
N PHE A 253 20.35 18.15 -4.93
CA PHE A 253 21.24 18.73 -3.93
C PHE A 253 21.29 17.96 -2.59
N GLY A 254 20.70 16.78 -2.51
CA GLY A 254 20.72 15.89 -1.36
C GLY A 254 21.66 14.70 -1.55
N ASP A 255 22.12 14.16 -0.43
CA ASP A 255 22.97 12.98 -0.36
C ASP A 255 22.25 11.77 0.30
N LEU A 256 22.98 10.70 0.56
CA LEU A 256 22.43 9.49 1.19
C LEU A 256 21.88 9.76 2.59
N ASN A 257 22.52 10.66 3.37
CA ASN A 257 22.02 10.97 4.71
C ASN A 257 20.71 11.76 4.67
N ASP A 258 20.62 12.74 3.78
CA ASP A 258 19.37 13.49 3.53
C ASP A 258 18.24 12.53 3.10
N ASN A 259 18.60 11.50 2.32
CA ASN A 259 17.65 10.48 1.87
C ASN A 259 17.08 9.63 3.03
N MET A 260 17.98 9.19 3.93
CA MET A 260 17.57 8.46 5.15
C MET A 260 16.71 9.34 6.07
N ASP A 261 17.04 10.61 6.24
CA ASP A 261 16.29 11.56 7.08
C ASP A 261 14.87 11.78 6.52
N LEU A 262 14.75 11.95 5.21
CA LEU A 262 13.43 12.08 4.55
C LEU A 262 12.59 10.80 4.69
N ALA A 263 13.19 9.63 4.48
CA ALA A 263 12.53 8.33 4.58
C ALA A 263 12.03 8.06 6.01
N GLU A 264 12.87 8.32 7.03
CA GLU A 264 12.49 8.20 8.45
C GLU A 264 11.35 9.15 8.79
N SER A 265 11.46 10.42 8.40
CA SER A 265 10.46 11.45 8.65
C SER A 265 9.10 11.07 8.00
N MET A 266 9.12 10.57 6.77
CA MET A 266 7.91 10.14 6.04
C MET A 266 7.23 8.96 6.73
N LEU A 267 7.98 7.91 7.09
CA LEU A 267 7.40 6.73 7.71
C LEU A 267 6.77 7.07 9.07
N LYS A 268 7.47 7.83 9.89
CA LYS A 268 6.95 8.29 11.18
C LYS A 268 5.69 9.14 11.02
N TYR A 269 5.67 10.03 10.04
CA TYR A 269 4.51 10.89 9.73
C TYR A 269 3.29 10.05 9.34
N ILE A 270 3.45 9.10 8.42
CA ILE A 270 2.36 8.23 7.96
C ILE A 270 1.78 7.43 9.12
N ILE A 271 2.63 6.81 9.94
CA ILE A 271 2.20 6.00 11.07
C ILE A 271 1.45 6.87 12.09
N ASN A 272 1.99 8.03 12.47
CA ASN A 272 1.31 8.96 13.38
C ASN A 272 -0.05 9.39 12.84
N TYR A 273 -0.12 9.75 11.56
CA TYR A 273 -1.36 10.17 10.93
C TYR A 273 -2.45 9.10 11.02
N VAL A 274 -2.08 7.83 10.79
CA VAL A 274 -3.01 6.70 10.89
C VAL A 274 -3.39 6.41 12.34
N LEU A 275 -2.44 6.46 13.29
CA LEU A 275 -2.72 6.30 14.72
C LEU A 275 -3.75 7.34 15.23
N GLU A 276 -3.67 8.57 14.76
CA GLU A 276 -4.57 9.65 15.16
C GLU A 276 -5.96 9.57 14.48
N ASN A 277 -6.03 9.08 13.23
CA ASN A 277 -7.24 9.19 12.41
C ASN A 277 -7.98 7.88 12.16
N ALA A 278 -7.41 6.73 12.56
CA ALA A 278 -7.99 5.39 12.36
C ALA A 278 -7.93 4.52 13.62
N ALA A 279 -8.09 5.12 14.80
CA ALA A 279 -7.99 4.40 16.07
C ALA A 279 -8.92 3.17 16.16
N PRO A 280 -10.22 3.23 15.77
CA PRO A 280 -11.09 2.05 15.81
C PRO A 280 -10.62 0.92 14.88
N GLU A 281 -10.16 1.24 13.68
CA GLU A 281 -9.64 0.27 12.72
C GLU A 281 -8.35 -0.38 13.23
N LEU A 282 -7.44 0.40 13.78
CA LEU A 282 -6.19 -0.11 14.32
C LEU A 282 -6.40 -0.99 15.57
N GLU A 283 -7.34 -0.62 16.44
CA GLU A 283 -7.72 -1.45 17.59
C GLU A 283 -8.30 -2.80 17.11
N PHE A 284 -9.14 -2.77 16.07
CA PHE A 284 -9.65 -3.99 15.44
C PHE A 284 -8.51 -4.87 14.91
N PHE A 285 -7.53 -4.31 14.22
CA PHE A 285 -6.38 -5.09 13.72
C PHE A 285 -5.54 -5.64 14.87
N ASN A 286 -5.26 -4.83 15.89
CA ASN A 286 -4.49 -5.25 17.06
C ASN A 286 -5.17 -6.40 17.82
N GLN A 287 -6.51 -6.40 17.88
CA GLN A 287 -7.27 -7.45 18.55
C GLN A 287 -7.41 -8.73 17.72
N PHE A 288 -7.68 -8.63 16.42
CA PHE A 288 -8.16 -9.74 15.60
C PHE A 288 -7.21 -10.21 14.51
N VAL A 289 -6.20 -9.40 14.14
CA VAL A 289 -5.28 -9.69 13.03
C VAL A 289 -3.86 -9.90 13.53
N ASP A 290 -3.30 -8.93 14.23
CA ASP A 290 -1.90 -8.93 14.66
C ASP A 290 -1.76 -8.35 16.07
N LYS A 291 -1.74 -9.23 17.07
CA LYS A 291 -1.53 -8.83 18.46
C LYS A 291 -0.14 -8.22 18.64
N GLY A 292 -0.08 -6.98 19.15
CA GLY A 292 1.16 -6.22 19.28
C GLY A 292 1.41 -5.23 18.13
N LEU A 293 0.48 -5.12 17.17
CA LEU A 293 0.54 -4.14 16.09
C LEU A 293 0.75 -2.72 16.63
N LEU A 294 -0.07 -2.28 17.58
CA LEU A 294 0.00 -0.92 18.12
C LEU A 294 1.34 -0.64 18.81
N ASP A 295 1.86 -1.60 19.57
CA ASP A 295 3.17 -1.44 20.25
C ASP A 295 4.31 -1.35 19.23
N ARG A 296 4.26 -2.15 18.18
CA ARG A 296 5.24 -2.10 17.08
C ARG A 296 5.19 -0.77 16.34
N LEU A 297 4.01 -0.28 15.98
CA LEU A 297 3.86 1.01 15.29
C LEU A 297 4.34 2.18 16.16
N LYS A 298 4.02 2.18 17.44
CA LYS A 298 4.51 3.19 18.40
C LYS A 298 6.03 3.13 18.56
N ASN A 299 6.61 1.92 18.61
CA ASN A 299 8.06 1.76 18.66
C ASN A 299 8.74 2.44 17.47
N VAL A 300 8.22 2.26 16.25
CA VAL A 300 8.75 2.91 15.05
C VAL A 300 8.70 4.43 15.16
N VAL A 301 7.57 4.98 15.61
CA VAL A 301 7.39 6.43 15.72
C VAL A 301 8.36 7.07 16.72
N TRP A 302 8.60 6.42 17.86
CA TRP A 302 9.36 6.99 18.96
C TRP A 302 10.85 6.63 18.94
N SER A 303 11.27 5.68 18.12
CA SER A 303 12.67 5.30 17.98
C SER A 303 13.42 6.22 17.00
N ASP A 304 14.65 6.57 17.32
CA ASP A 304 15.59 7.05 16.30
C ASP A 304 16.08 5.84 15.51
N PHE A 305 16.02 5.89 14.19
CA PHE A 305 16.41 4.77 13.35
C PHE A 305 17.93 4.56 13.42
N GLY A 306 18.33 3.31 13.57
CA GLY A 306 19.76 2.95 13.52
C GLY A 306 20.30 3.12 12.09
N ARG A 307 21.61 3.31 11.96
CA ARG A 307 22.33 3.37 10.68
C ARG A 307 23.55 2.49 10.76
N ILE A 308 23.66 1.52 9.88
CA ILE A 308 24.81 0.62 9.77
C ILE A 308 25.12 0.38 8.30
N THR A 309 26.37 0.05 8.01
CA THR A 309 26.75 -0.39 6.67
C THR A 309 26.37 -1.86 6.44
N TYR A 310 26.25 -2.26 5.18
CA TYR A 310 26.03 -3.66 4.81
C TYR A 310 27.18 -4.56 5.36
N THR A 311 28.41 -4.08 5.34
CA THR A 311 29.55 -4.83 5.88
C THR A 311 29.40 -5.08 7.38
N GLU A 312 29.01 -4.06 8.17
CA GLU A 312 28.73 -4.22 9.59
C GLU A 312 27.52 -5.15 9.82
N ALA A 313 26.48 -5.05 8.98
CA ALA A 313 25.33 -5.97 9.06
C ALA A 313 25.76 -7.43 8.83
N ILE A 314 26.59 -7.71 7.83
CA ILE A 314 27.13 -9.05 7.56
C ILE A 314 27.95 -9.55 8.75
N GLU A 315 28.84 -8.73 9.32
CA GLU A 315 29.65 -9.12 10.50
C GLU A 315 28.79 -9.48 11.73
N ILE A 316 27.64 -8.81 11.90
CA ILE A 316 26.67 -9.14 12.95
C ILE A 316 25.96 -10.47 12.63
N LEU A 317 25.50 -10.64 11.39
CA LEU A 317 24.75 -11.81 10.96
C LEU A 317 25.62 -13.07 10.96
N GLU A 318 26.88 -12.99 10.53
CA GLU A 318 27.81 -14.12 10.52
C GLU A 318 28.00 -14.74 11.90
N LYS A 319 27.92 -13.97 12.98
CA LYS A 319 27.98 -14.47 14.36
C LYS A 319 26.81 -15.37 14.74
N ASN A 320 25.70 -15.31 14.00
CA ASN A 320 24.50 -16.12 14.20
C ASN A 320 24.21 -17.05 12.99
N ASN A 321 25.15 -17.20 12.07
CA ASN A 321 24.96 -17.81 10.77
C ASN A 321 24.39 -19.24 10.85
N GLU A 322 24.81 -20.01 11.87
CA GLU A 322 24.32 -21.40 12.07
C GLU A 322 22.80 -21.49 12.24
N ASN A 323 22.16 -20.44 12.75
CA ASN A 323 20.72 -20.40 13.03
C ASN A 323 19.86 -19.94 11.83
N PHE A 324 20.48 -19.47 10.73
CA PHE A 324 19.76 -19.04 9.55
C PHE A 324 19.54 -20.19 8.55
N GLU A 325 18.40 -20.19 7.89
CA GLU A 325 18.11 -21.09 6.77
C GLU A 325 19.03 -20.76 5.58
N TYR A 326 19.15 -19.48 5.25
CA TYR A 326 20.04 -18.96 4.22
C TYR A 326 21.32 -18.42 4.86
N LYS A 327 22.45 -19.04 4.56
CA LYS A 327 23.73 -18.62 5.12
C LYS A 327 24.17 -17.29 4.51
N VAL A 328 24.68 -16.39 5.34
CA VAL A 328 25.20 -15.08 4.88
C VAL A 328 26.70 -15.13 4.64
N SER A 329 27.12 -14.38 3.65
CA SER A 329 28.50 -14.01 3.40
C SER A 329 28.51 -12.68 2.67
N TRP A 330 29.62 -11.97 2.73
CA TRP A 330 29.72 -10.68 2.05
C TRP A 330 29.45 -10.82 0.54
N GLY A 331 28.56 -10.01 0.01
CA GLY A 331 28.13 -10.04 -1.39
C GLY A 331 26.79 -10.76 -1.64
N CYS A 332 26.18 -11.40 -0.63
CA CYS A 332 24.86 -12.02 -0.78
C CYS A 332 23.72 -11.01 -0.59
N ASP A 333 22.56 -11.30 -1.19
CA ASP A 333 21.33 -10.59 -0.87
C ASP A 333 20.83 -10.98 0.53
N LEU A 334 20.47 -9.97 1.34
CA LEU A 334 19.84 -10.21 2.64
C LEU A 334 18.43 -10.77 2.44
N GLN A 335 18.15 -11.87 3.14
CA GLN A 335 16.82 -12.44 3.17
C GLN A 335 15.99 -11.86 4.32
N THR A 336 14.68 -11.97 4.26
CA THR A 336 13.78 -11.47 5.31
C THR A 336 14.15 -11.94 6.72
N GLU A 337 14.66 -13.17 6.87
CA GLU A 337 15.09 -13.69 8.18
C GLU A 337 16.27 -12.87 8.75
N HIS A 338 17.22 -12.47 7.89
CA HIS A 338 18.36 -11.63 8.27
C HIS A 338 17.93 -10.22 8.68
N GLU A 339 17.06 -9.60 7.87
CA GLU A 339 16.51 -8.27 8.13
C GLU A 339 15.71 -8.21 9.43
N ARG A 340 14.88 -9.21 9.67
CA ARG A 340 14.12 -9.33 10.91
C ARG A 340 15.02 -9.63 12.11
N TYR A 341 16.04 -10.44 11.96
CA TYR A 341 17.00 -10.69 13.03
C TYR A 341 17.69 -9.38 13.47
N LEU A 342 18.13 -8.57 12.51
CA LEU A 342 18.72 -7.26 12.80
C LEU A 342 17.73 -6.35 13.54
N THR A 343 16.52 -6.21 13.04
CA THR A 343 15.53 -5.26 13.58
C THR A 343 14.85 -5.73 14.86
N GLU A 344 14.65 -7.04 15.05
CA GLU A 344 13.87 -7.60 16.18
C GLU A 344 14.77 -8.12 17.31
N GLN A 345 15.95 -8.67 17.01
CA GLN A 345 16.81 -9.28 18.02
C GLN A 345 17.99 -8.38 18.39
N VAL A 346 18.64 -7.76 17.40
CA VAL A 346 19.86 -6.97 17.62
C VAL A 346 19.51 -5.55 18.04
N PHE A 347 18.87 -4.77 17.15
CA PHE A 347 18.62 -3.36 17.37
C PHE A 347 17.29 -3.06 18.07
N LYS A 348 16.31 -3.94 17.97
CA LYS A 348 14.94 -3.81 18.51
C LYS A 348 14.23 -2.51 18.11
N LYS A 349 14.56 -2.01 16.93
CA LYS A 349 14.06 -0.78 16.32
C LYS A 349 14.32 -0.79 14.82
N PRO A 350 13.71 0.14 14.05
CA PRO A 350 14.08 0.33 12.65
C PRO A 350 15.53 0.71 12.45
N ILE A 351 16.11 0.25 11.34
CA ILE A 351 17.48 0.61 10.94
C ILE A 351 17.55 0.87 9.44
N PHE A 352 18.50 1.70 9.05
CA PHE A 352 18.98 1.75 7.68
C PHE A 352 20.24 0.89 7.55
N VAL A 353 20.29 0.08 6.50
CA VAL A 353 21.49 -0.62 6.05
C VAL A 353 21.97 0.08 4.79
N THR A 354 23.24 0.51 4.75
CA THR A 354 23.80 1.30 3.64
C THR A 354 25.00 0.64 2.99
N ASP A 355 25.47 1.21 1.89
CA ASP A 355 26.72 0.84 1.24
C ASP A 355 26.79 -0.65 0.85
N TYR A 356 25.80 -1.07 0.09
CA TYR A 356 25.69 -2.42 -0.42
C TYR A 356 26.71 -2.73 -1.52
N PRO A 357 27.05 -4.01 -1.71
CA PRO A 357 27.88 -4.43 -2.84
C PRO A 357 27.32 -3.99 -4.19
N LYS A 358 28.16 -3.38 -5.03
CA LYS A 358 27.80 -2.90 -6.36
C LYS A 358 27.17 -4.01 -7.23
N ALA A 359 27.62 -5.25 -7.07
CA ALA A 359 27.19 -6.38 -7.89
C ALA A 359 25.70 -6.76 -7.74
N ILE A 360 25.09 -6.43 -6.59
CA ILE A 360 23.71 -6.80 -6.27
C ILE A 360 22.74 -5.61 -6.27
N LYS A 361 23.18 -4.44 -6.72
CA LYS A 361 22.35 -3.22 -6.75
C LYS A 361 22.27 -2.63 -8.15
N ALA A 362 21.26 -1.81 -8.38
CA ALA A 362 20.91 -1.25 -9.68
C ALA A 362 21.99 -0.29 -10.24
N PHE A 363 22.00 -0.11 -11.55
CA PHE A 363 23.02 0.60 -12.32
C PHE A 363 23.14 2.10 -11.98
N TYR A 364 22.06 2.71 -11.57
CA TYR A 364 21.94 4.16 -11.34
C TYR A 364 22.46 4.60 -9.96
N MET A 365 22.83 3.68 -9.09
CA MET A 365 23.29 3.99 -7.73
C MET A 365 24.74 4.50 -7.74
N LYS A 366 25.01 5.54 -6.95
CA LYS A 366 26.33 6.17 -6.89
C LYS A 366 27.40 5.20 -6.40
N GLU A 367 28.46 5.03 -7.19
CA GLU A 367 29.60 4.23 -6.79
C GLU A 367 30.40 4.93 -5.68
N ASN A 368 30.69 4.22 -4.59
CA ASN A 368 31.51 4.69 -3.49
C ASN A 368 33.02 4.73 -3.86
N GLU A 369 33.83 5.40 -3.06
CA GLU A 369 35.28 5.55 -3.31
C GLU A 369 36.03 4.21 -3.31
N ASP A 370 35.52 3.21 -2.60
CA ASP A 370 36.08 1.85 -2.55
C ASP A 370 35.90 1.06 -3.86
N LYS A 371 35.04 1.55 -4.78
CA LYS A 371 34.70 0.94 -6.07
C LYS A 371 34.06 -0.47 -5.97
N LYS A 372 33.70 -0.90 -4.78
CA LYS A 372 33.10 -2.20 -4.47
C LYS A 372 31.65 -2.07 -4.02
N THR A 373 31.34 -0.94 -3.40
CA THR A 373 30.02 -0.65 -2.86
C THR A 373 29.37 0.54 -3.56
N VAL A 374 28.07 0.69 -3.36
CA VAL A 374 27.26 1.80 -3.85
C VAL A 374 26.52 2.45 -2.69
N ALA A 375 26.26 3.75 -2.79
CA ALA A 375 25.51 4.53 -1.80
C ALA A 375 24.02 4.20 -1.81
N ALA A 376 23.71 2.91 -1.64
CA ALA A 376 22.36 2.38 -1.45
C ALA A 376 21.92 2.49 0.00
N MET A 377 20.63 2.50 0.23
CA MET A 377 20.02 2.34 1.55
C MET A 377 18.78 1.46 1.49
N ASP A 378 18.63 0.55 2.43
CA ASP A 378 17.38 -0.16 2.67
C ASP A 378 16.92 0.17 4.10
N CYS A 379 15.67 0.62 4.25
CA CYS A 379 15.02 0.83 5.55
C CYS A 379 14.36 -0.46 5.99
N LEU A 380 14.87 -1.03 7.08
CA LEU A 380 14.37 -2.27 7.66
C LEU A 380 13.54 -1.95 8.91
N VAL A 381 12.38 -2.57 9.03
CA VAL A 381 11.49 -2.41 10.20
C VAL A 381 11.14 -3.77 10.83
N PRO A 382 10.89 -3.81 12.17
CA PRO A 382 10.46 -5.03 12.83
C PRO A 382 9.16 -5.58 12.23
N GLY A 383 9.06 -6.88 12.02
CA GLY A 383 7.87 -7.58 11.55
C GLY A 383 7.84 -7.84 10.05
N ILE A 384 8.40 -6.96 9.21
CA ILE A 384 8.35 -7.11 7.75
C ILE A 384 9.73 -7.16 7.09
N GLY A 385 10.78 -6.61 7.72
CA GLY A 385 12.09 -6.41 7.11
C GLY A 385 12.12 -5.15 6.26
N GLU A 386 12.65 -5.20 5.05
CA GLU A 386 12.72 -4.06 4.14
C GLU A 386 11.35 -3.50 3.81
N ILE A 387 11.15 -2.19 4.07
CA ILE A 387 9.94 -1.43 3.73
C ILE A 387 10.19 -0.37 2.66
N MET A 388 11.40 0.17 2.58
CA MET A 388 11.84 1.14 1.58
C MET A 388 13.26 0.80 1.14
N GLY A 389 13.52 0.94 -0.16
CA GLY A 389 14.85 0.87 -0.74
C GLY A 389 15.15 2.15 -1.51
N GLY A 390 16.40 2.62 -1.49
CA GLY A 390 16.80 3.84 -2.17
C GLY A 390 18.30 3.99 -2.33
N SER A 391 18.71 5.12 -2.85
CA SER A 391 20.14 5.44 -2.99
C SER A 391 20.38 6.93 -3.23
N GLN A 392 21.60 7.36 -3.02
CA GLN A 392 22.14 8.48 -3.78
C GLN A 392 22.36 8.02 -5.22
N ARG A 393 22.02 8.86 -6.19
CA ARG A 393 22.11 8.54 -7.61
C ARG A 393 23.51 8.87 -8.15
N GLU A 394 23.97 8.11 -9.16
CA GLU A 394 25.23 8.45 -9.83
C GLU A 394 25.08 9.75 -10.60
N ASP A 395 25.87 10.73 -10.25
CA ASP A 395 25.86 12.08 -10.82
C ASP A 395 27.03 12.34 -11.79
N ASP A 396 27.94 11.38 -11.95
CA ASP A 396 29.02 11.41 -12.92
C ASP A 396 28.61 10.70 -14.22
N TYR A 397 28.66 11.44 -15.34
CA TYR A 397 28.30 10.93 -16.67
C TYR A 397 29.12 9.69 -17.07
N ASN A 398 30.45 9.74 -16.88
CA ASN A 398 31.33 8.67 -17.37
C ASN A 398 31.17 7.39 -16.53
N LYS A 399 30.97 7.54 -15.22
CA LYS A 399 30.71 6.40 -14.34
C LYS A 399 29.37 5.73 -14.67
N LEU A 400 28.32 6.53 -14.86
CA LEU A 400 27.01 6.02 -15.22
C LEU A 400 27.04 5.31 -16.59
N LEU A 401 27.67 5.91 -17.61
CA LEU A 401 27.83 5.29 -18.92
C LEU A 401 28.58 3.97 -18.83
N ALA A 402 29.74 3.97 -18.15
CA ALA A 402 30.52 2.75 -17.98
C ALA A 402 29.73 1.63 -17.27
N ARG A 403 28.85 1.99 -16.32
CA ARG A 403 28.01 1.01 -15.63
C ARG A 403 26.93 0.43 -16.54
N ILE A 404 26.29 1.26 -17.36
CA ILE A 404 25.31 0.82 -18.37
C ILE A 404 25.96 -0.15 -19.36
N GLU A 405 27.16 0.18 -19.84
CA GLU A 405 27.93 -0.67 -20.76
C GLU A 405 28.39 -1.99 -20.10
N GLU A 406 28.87 -1.93 -18.84
CA GLU A 406 29.27 -3.10 -18.05
C GLU A 406 28.14 -4.14 -17.93
N LEU A 407 26.90 -3.66 -17.81
CA LEU A 407 25.71 -4.50 -17.72
C LEU A 407 25.15 -4.94 -19.07
N GLY A 408 25.76 -4.51 -20.19
CA GLY A 408 25.33 -4.86 -21.54
C GLY A 408 23.99 -4.24 -21.96
N MET A 409 23.60 -3.13 -21.32
CA MET A 409 22.35 -2.40 -21.62
C MET A 409 22.57 -1.52 -22.86
N ASP A 410 21.50 -1.35 -23.68
CA ASP A 410 21.59 -0.45 -24.86
C ASP A 410 21.55 1.01 -24.38
N THR A 411 22.65 1.73 -24.59
CA THR A 411 22.80 3.13 -24.17
C THR A 411 21.76 4.05 -24.79
N LYS A 412 21.22 3.72 -25.98
CA LYS A 412 20.21 4.52 -26.68
C LYS A 412 18.89 4.61 -25.90
N ASP A 413 18.55 3.58 -25.14
CA ASP A 413 17.35 3.57 -24.31
C ASP A 413 17.48 4.50 -23.10
N TYR A 414 18.73 4.92 -22.78
CA TYR A 414 19.07 5.75 -21.62
C TYR A 414 19.71 7.09 -22.00
N ASP A 415 19.71 7.50 -23.28
CA ASP A 415 20.26 8.78 -23.73
C ASP A 415 19.67 9.96 -22.93
N PHE A 416 18.35 9.97 -22.72
CA PHE A 416 17.68 11.01 -21.95
C PHE A 416 18.16 11.06 -20.49
N TYR A 417 18.49 9.92 -19.90
CA TYR A 417 18.96 9.79 -18.52
C TYR A 417 20.43 10.20 -18.37
N LEU A 418 21.25 9.86 -19.36
CA LEU A 418 22.64 10.32 -19.47
C LEU A 418 22.71 11.85 -19.68
N ASP A 419 21.79 12.44 -20.43
CA ASP A 419 21.70 13.88 -20.64
C ASP A 419 21.52 14.66 -19.33
N LEU A 420 20.85 14.11 -18.33
CA LEU A 420 20.74 14.71 -16.99
C LEU A 420 22.10 14.89 -16.31
N ARG A 421 23.11 14.04 -16.64
CA ARG A 421 24.47 14.15 -16.10
C ARG A 421 25.33 15.07 -16.96
N LYS A 422 24.97 15.29 -18.20
CA LYS A 422 25.67 16.14 -19.14
C LYS A 422 25.28 17.62 -19.02
N TYR A 423 24.02 17.88 -18.72
CA TYR A 423 23.44 19.22 -18.71
C TYR A 423 23.06 19.68 -17.30
N GLY A 424 24.07 19.99 -16.47
CA GLY A 424 23.89 20.56 -15.15
C GLY A 424 23.63 19.52 -14.07
N SER A 425 24.40 18.43 -14.08
CA SER A 425 24.33 17.40 -13.05
C SER A 425 24.57 17.95 -11.65
N THR A 426 23.86 17.39 -10.70
CA THR A 426 24.11 17.63 -9.26
C THR A 426 23.90 16.34 -8.47
N ARG A 427 24.46 16.30 -7.25
CA ARG A 427 24.11 15.22 -6.32
C ARG A 427 22.61 15.19 -6.09
N HIS A 428 22.01 14.02 -6.12
CA HIS A 428 20.58 13.82 -5.90
C HIS A 428 20.35 12.43 -5.36
N ALA A 429 19.22 12.23 -4.71
CA ALA A 429 18.88 11.00 -4.04
C ALA A 429 17.36 10.76 -4.10
N GLY A 430 16.97 9.53 -3.85
CA GLY A 430 15.59 9.14 -3.77
C GLY A 430 15.41 7.72 -3.25
N PHE A 431 14.17 7.35 -2.97
CA PHE A 431 13.84 6.01 -2.50
C PHE A 431 12.46 5.57 -3.02
N GLY A 432 12.19 4.28 -2.95
CA GLY A 432 10.90 3.70 -3.25
C GLY A 432 10.23 3.10 -2.00
N LEU A 433 8.97 3.46 -1.76
CA LEU A 433 8.09 2.81 -0.79
C LEU A 433 7.00 2.05 -1.54
N GLY A 434 6.97 0.72 -1.40
CA GLY A 434 5.84 -0.09 -1.88
C GLY A 434 4.58 0.21 -1.06
N PHE A 435 3.56 0.76 -1.72
CA PHE A 435 2.34 1.20 -1.01
C PHE A 435 1.64 0.04 -0.31
N GLU A 436 1.49 -1.09 -0.98
CA GLU A 436 0.85 -2.29 -0.42
C GLU A 436 1.65 -2.85 0.76
N ARG A 437 2.98 -2.83 0.70
CA ARG A 437 3.83 -3.26 1.81
C ARG A 437 3.65 -2.35 3.02
N CYS A 438 3.52 -1.04 2.79
CA CYS A 438 3.18 -0.07 3.84
C CYS A 438 1.80 -0.35 4.45
N VAL A 439 0.77 -0.61 3.63
CA VAL A 439 -0.58 -0.96 4.12
C VAL A 439 -0.55 -2.26 4.91
N MET A 440 0.15 -3.30 4.44
CA MET A 440 0.34 -4.55 5.20
C MET A 440 0.98 -4.27 6.56
N TYR A 441 2.00 -3.43 6.60
CA TYR A 441 2.71 -3.08 7.82
C TYR A 441 1.81 -2.38 8.86
N LEU A 442 1.00 -1.40 8.42
CA LEU A 442 0.13 -0.63 9.30
C LEU A 442 -1.16 -1.38 9.70
N THR A 443 -1.53 -2.43 8.99
CA THR A 443 -2.74 -3.22 9.29
C THR A 443 -2.45 -4.59 9.92
N GLY A 444 -1.20 -5.04 9.87
CA GLY A 444 -0.82 -6.39 10.29
C GLY A 444 -1.27 -7.49 9.32
N MET A 445 -1.79 -7.14 8.14
CA MET A 445 -2.19 -8.12 7.13
C MET A 445 -0.97 -8.83 6.56
N SER A 446 -1.00 -10.15 6.56
CA SER A 446 0.15 -10.99 6.18
C SER A 446 0.27 -11.28 4.68
N ASN A 447 -0.71 -10.90 3.86
CA ASN A 447 -0.74 -11.21 2.44
C ASN A 447 -1.13 -9.99 1.62
N ILE A 448 -0.31 -9.65 0.62
CA ILE A 448 -0.52 -8.50 -0.26
C ILE A 448 -1.88 -8.53 -0.99
N ARG A 449 -2.41 -9.74 -1.26
CA ARG A 449 -3.73 -9.93 -1.89
C ARG A 449 -4.87 -9.37 -1.03
N ASP A 450 -4.64 -9.20 0.26
CA ASP A 450 -5.64 -8.74 1.22
C ASP A 450 -5.58 -7.23 1.51
N VAL A 451 -4.65 -6.53 0.88
CA VAL A 451 -4.54 -5.06 0.94
C VAL A 451 -4.76 -4.38 -0.41
N LEU A 452 -4.92 -5.18 -1.47
CA LEU A 452 -5.31 -4.73 -2.81
C LEU A 452 -6.83 -4.89 -3.00
N PRO A 453 -7.54 -3.93 -3.60
CA PRO A 453 -8.96 -4.07 -3.90
C PRO A 453 -9.26 -5.31 -4.76
N PHE A 454 -8.56 -5.44 -5.89
CA PHE A 454 -8.64 -6.55 -6.84
C PHE A 454 -7.21 -6.98 -7.19
N PRO A 455 -6.64 -7.99 -6.50
CA PRO A 455 -5.23 -8.33 -6.66
C PRO A 455 -4.95 -8.95 -8.04
N ARG A 456 -3.87 -8.47 -8.68
CA ARG A 456 -3.28 -9.05 -9.88
C ARG A 456 -2.05 -9.84 -9.48
N THR A 457 -2.10 -11.15 -9.63
CA THR A 457 -1.01 -12.05 -9.26
C THR A 457 -0.91 -13.18 -10.27
N VAL A 458 0.17 -13.96 -10.22
CA VAL A 458 0.32 -15.13 -11.08
C VAL A 458 -0.94 -16.00 -11.05
N GLY A 459 -1.50 -16.29 -12.21
CA GLY A 459 -2.70 -17.11 -12.37
C GLY A 459 -4.02 -16.47 -11.89
N ASN A 460 -4.02 -15.17 -11.55
CA ASN A 460 -5.23 -14.47 -11.10
C ASN A 460 -5.35 -13.06 -11.69
N CYS A 461 -6.42 -12.84 -12.45
CA CYS A 461 -6.82 -11.55 -13.00
C CYS A 461 -8.35 -11.36 -12.89
N GLU A 462 -8.97 -11.95 -11.87
CA GLU A 462 -10.41 -11.92 -11.68
C GLU A 462 -10.88 -10.53 -11.20
N LEU A 463 -11.98 -10.03 -11.84
CA LEU A 463 -12.68 -8.73 -11.64
C LEU A 463 -11.85 -7.50 -11.97
#